data_81729ab310302d5158d4427810bfa4d3
#
_entry.id   81729ab310302d5158d4427810bfa4d3
#
_cell.length_a   1.000
_cell.length_b   1.000
_cell.length_c   1.000
_cell.angle_alpha   90.00
_cell.angle_beta   90.00
_cell.angle_gamma   90.00
#
_symmetry.space_group_name_H-M   'P 1'
#
loop_
_entity.id
_entity.type
_entity.pdbx_description
1 polymer ?
#
loop_
_entity_poly.entity_id
_entity_poly.type
_entity_poly.pdbx_seq_one_letter_code
_entity_poly.pdbx_strand_id
1 'polypeptide(L)'
;MLSSQQVIVPDESCLFGNGFNSRHHPSPQDGSLRKQHMAYDTLIRNGLLVDGTGAPARHGNIAITGGKIRGVGDVDGAASEIIDASDCVVAPGFIDPHTHYDAQICWDGAVTPSSWHGVTSVVMGNCGVGLAPCKPAAREIAMHDLVNVESIPYEVLQQGISWDWESFPEYLNAAERRNPSINLAFLAPLTPFRHFVMGEESMDRAATVSEIARIRNLLSEAMDAGAFGISSTILNQHLGFAGRPLACRMASDAELESYARVLNEKGKGAIEIALTRQISVLDDDQYNILELLLNASGRPVTFIALFDRDDISEAVRDTLRKCAPLMARGVRPQTSPLPLTREVDMRSPFSFAAFPSWQRLFQDKSKAAQKAVYQDQAFRDQFREELKKPISFGNWERVTLHEVKSSDLKPYEGRTVADIAHAEGKDGVDTFLDLTLADDLELEFTMATFNNRPERMAEILNDPRILIGLGDGGAHVDMLCDSGYPTYVLGTWVREKNALTLEEGVRRLTSDPANFFGIKDRGRLQSGLAADVTIFDPTTIGSSNRGERRHDLPGGGKRMVMPSKGVEYAIVNGEVTYTTAGLTGAKAGTVLRS
;
A
#
# COMPACT_ATOMS: atom_id res chain seq x y z
N MET A 1 -64.70 5.05 5.99
CA MET A 1 -65.14 5.66 7.25
C MET A 1 -64.00 6.62 7.63
N LEU A 2 -64.17 7.90 7.28
CA LEU A 2 -64.49 9.05 8.14
C LEU A 2 -63.37 9.30 9.17
N SER A 3 -62.72 10.46 9.35
CA SER A 3 -62.99 11.86 8.96
C SER A 3 -61.76 12.67 9.27
N SER A 4 -61.28 13.48 8.45
CA SER A 4 -61.14 14.95 8.35
C SER A 4 -61.50 15.74 9.64
N GLN A 5 -60.62 16.63 10.06
CA GLN A 5 -61.03 18.00 10.39
C GLN A 5 -59.80 18.96 10.39
N GLN A 6 -60.02 19.98 9.62
CA GLN A 6 -59.34 21.28 9.52
C GLN A 6 -59.75 22.24 10.60
N VAL A 7 -59.09 23.44 10.57
CA VAL A 7 -59.66 24.78 10.90
C VAL A 7 -59.09 25.34 12.24
N ILE A 8 -58.62 26.57 12.44
CA ILE A 8 -58.77 27.92 11.83
C ILE A 8 -57.68 28.86 12.38
N VAL A 9 -57.25 29.84 11.55
CA VAL A 9 -56.58 31.08 11.94
C VAL A 9 -57.65 32.10 12.37
N PRO A 10 -57.35 33.09 13.22
CA PRO A 10 -57.70 34.45 12.79
C PRO A 10 -56.64 35.51 12.96
N ASP A 11 -56.78 36.50 12.14
CA ASP A 11 -56.13 37.75 11.83
C ASP A 11 -56.71 38.91 12.65
N GLU A 12 -56.14 40.09 12.45
CA GLU A 12 -56.55 41.48 12.78
C GLU A 12 -55.93 42.12 14.03
N SER A 13 -55.10 43.08 13.89
CA SER A 13 -55.03 44.43 13.31
C SER A 13 -55.38 45.57 14.26
N CYS A 14 -54.58 46.67 14.21
CA CYS A 14 -54.81 48.07 14.47
C CYS A 14 -54.80 48.58 15.95
N LEU A 15 -54.15 49.69 16.35
CA LEU A 15 -54.13 51.08 15.90
C LEU A 15 -53.22 51.95 16.78
N PHE A 16 -52.52 52.90 16.13
CA PHE A 16 -52.12 54.27 16.48
C PHE A 16 -51.85 54.78 17.90
N GLY A 17 -50.71 55.51 18.04
CA GLY A 17 -50.46 56.49 19.09
C GLY A 17 -49.17 57.31 18.87
N ASN A 18 -49.32 58.56 18.36
CA ASN A 18 -48.27 59.55 18.15
C ASN A 18 -47.64 60.10 19.44
N GLY A 19 -46.37 60.42 19.42
CA GLY A 19 -45.72 61.23 20.44
C GLY A 19 -44.33 61.75 19.99
N PHE A 20 -44.24 63.03 19.69
CA PHE A 20 -43.07 63.82 19.26
C PHE A 20 -42.04 64.01 20.39
N ASN A 21 -40.78 64.08 20.01
CA ASN A 21 -39.65 65.00 20.34
C ASN A 21 -38.44 64.35 21.05
N SER A 22 -37.33 64.46 20.45
CA SER A 22 -36.24 65.40 20.56
C SER A 22 -34.91 64.84 20.05
N ARG A 23 -34.24 65.66 19.30
CA ARG A 23 -32.94 65.42 18.66
C ARG A 23 -31.85 65.20 19.71
N HIS A 24 -31.08 64.09 19.58
CA HIS A 24 -29.69 64.05 20.01
C HIS A 24 -28.89 63.32 18.92
N HIS A 25 -27.94 64.04 18.29
CA HIS A 25 -26.90 63.46 17.48
C HIS A 25 -25.93 62.71 18.39
N PRO A 26 -25.63 61.43 18.14
CA PRO A 26 -24.40 60.84 18.59
C PRO A 26 -23.36 60.91 17.48
N SER A 27 -22.15 61.29 17.86
CA SER A 27 -20.91 61.29 17.12
C SER A 27 -20.62 59.94 16.41
N PRO A 28 -19.80 59.91 15.34
CA PRO A 28 -19.45 58.66 14.66
C PRO A 28 -18.61 57.81 15.59
N GLN A 29 -19.22 56.76 16.18
CA GLN A 29 -18.49 55.70 16.84
C GLN A 29 -17.83 54.84 15.80
N ASP A 30 -16.54 54.78 15.94
CA ASP A 30 -15.55 53.84 15.51
C ASP A 30 -16.13 52.50 15.02
N GLY A 31 -16.22 52.33 13.70
CA GLY A 31 -16.60 51.08 13.06
C GLY A 31 -15.44 50.09 13.07
N SER A 32 -15.04 49.65 14.28
CA SER A 32 -14.23 48.44 14.35
C SER A 32 -15.12 47.29 13.91
N LEU A 33 -14.97 46.90 12.65
CA LEU A 33 -15.39 45.64 12.10
C LEU A 33 -14.81 44.54 13.04
N ARG A 34 -15.59 44.10 14.06
CA ARG A 34 -15.36 42.81 14.68
C ARG A 34 -15.39 41.80 13.53
N LYS A 35 -14.22 41.43 13.00
CA LYS A 35 -14.07 40.18 12.29
C LYS A 35 -14.69 39.14 13.19
N GLN A 36 -15.85 38.60 12.83
CA GLN A 36 -16.35 37.37 13.42
C GLN A 36 -15.23 36.36 13.21
N HIS A 37 -14.48 36.08 14.28
CA HIS A 37 -13.56 34.96 14.29
C HIS A 37 -14.42 33.70 14.12
N MET A 38 -14.52 33.20 12.90
CA MET A 38 -15.08 31.88 12.67
C MET A 38 -14.19 30.93 13.47
N ALA A 39 -14.79 30.18 14.38
CA ALA A 39 -14.08 29.11 15.08
C ALA A 39 -13.66 28.04 14.06
N TYR A 40 -12.43 27.57 14.17
CA TYR A 40 -11.98 26.41 13.42
C TYR A 40 -12.58 25.14 14.00
N ASP A 41 -12.68 24.09 13.21
CA ASP A 41 -13.05 22.77 13.74
C ASP A 41 -11.88 22.23 14.57
N THR A 42 -10.67 22.23 13.98
CA THR A 42 -9.44 21.79 14.66
C THR A 42 -8.32 22.81 14.44
N LEU A 43 -7.53 23.04 15.49
CA LEU A 43 -6.30 23.83 15.44
C LEU A 43 -5.14 23.00 15.98
N ILE A 44 -4.19 22.66 15.10
CA ILE A 44 -2.94 21.99 15.45
C ILE A 44 -1.93 23.09 15.78
N ARG A 45 -1.35 23.09 16.99
CA ARG A 45 -0.45 24.13 17.49
C ARG A 45 0.96 23.63 17.72
N ASN A 46 1.92 24.55 17.63
CA ASN A 46 3.31 24.40 18.08
C ASN A 46 4.13 23.35 17.31
N GLY A 47 3.62 22.81 16.20
CA GLY A 47 4.30 21.74 15.48
C GLY A 47 5.49 22.20 14.64
N LEU A 48 6.42 21.30 14.36
CA LEU A 48 7.42 21.46 13.30
C LEU A 48 6.78 21.06 11.97
N LEU A 49 6.39 22.05 11.16
CA LEU A 49 5.70 21.84 9.89
C LEU A 49 6.67 21.39 8.81
N VAL A 50 6.46 20.22 8.24
CA VAL A 50 7.13 19.70 7.05
C VAL A 50 6.08 19.57 5.96
N ASP A 51 6.04 20.52 5.02
CA ASP A 51 4.88 20.76 4.17
C ASP A 51 4.70 19.77 2.99
N GLY A 52 5.61 18.81 2.84
CA GLY A 52 5.57 17.81 1.76
C GLY A 52 6.18 18.29 0.44
N THR A 53 6.71 19.51 0.36
CA THR A 53 7.34 20.03 -0.88
C THR A 53 8.83 19.73 -0.97
N GLY A 54 9.46 19.36 0.15
CA GLY A 54 10.91 19.29 0.32
C GLY A 54 11.52 20.62 0.78
N ALA A 55 10.70 21.66 1.01
CA ALA A 55 11.16 22.91 1.60
C ALA A 55 11.57 22.72 3.08
N PRO A 56 12.49 23.55 3.59
CA PRO A 56 12.93 23.45 4.99
C PRO A 56 11.77 23.51 5.99
N ALA A 57 11.84 22.66 7.01
CA ALA A 57 10.88 22.63 8.10
C ALA A 57 10.81 23.96 8.86
N ARG A 58 9.64 24.30 9.39
CA ARG A 58 9.42 25.52 10.18
C ARG A 58 8.39 25.29 11.27
N HIS A 59 8.52 25.95 12.41
CA HIS A 59 7.47 25.94 13.42
C HIS A 59 6.23 26.69 12.96
N GLY A 60 5.06 26.23 13.38
CA GLY A 60 3.80 26.87 13.05
C GLY A 60 2.59 26.05 13.46
N ASN A 61 1.42 26.55 13.06
CA ASN A 61 0.13 25.97 13.35
C ASN A 61 -0.60 25.60 12.06
N ILE A 62 -1.62 24.73 12.17
CA ILE A 62 -2.54 24.39 11.09
C ILE A 62 -3.97 24.59 11.57
N ALA A 63 -4.75 25.37 10.84
CA ALA A 63 -6.17 25.53 11.08
C ALA A 63 -6.98 24.72 10.07
N ILE A 64 -7.97 23.97 10.55
CA ILE A 64 -8.82 23.08 9.77
C ILE A 64 -10.28 23.48 9.96
N THR A 65 -11.06 23.52 8.86
CA THR A 65 -12.51 23.71 8.89
C THR A 65 -13.14 23.01 7.69
N GLY A 66 -14.19 22.23 7.91
CA GLY A 66 -14.94 21.52 6.88
C GLY A 66 -14.05 20.55 6.08
N GLY A 67 -13.21 19.79 6.76
CA GLY A 67 -12.32 18.81 6.16
C GLY A 67 -11.16 19.40 5.34
N LYS A 68 -10.93 20.73 5.40
CA LYS A 68 -9.89 21.41 4.61
C LYS A 68 -8.96 22.24 5.47
N ILE A 69 -7.71 22.30 5.07
CA ILE A 69 -6.73 23.23 5.63
C ILE A 69 -7.15 24.66 5.28
N ARG A 70 -7.28 25.53 6.27
CA ARG A 70 -7.63 26.95 6.12
C ARG A 70 -6.44 27.88 6.28
N GLY A 71 -5.47 27.46 7.07
CA GLY A 71 -4.26 28.24 7.30
C GLY A 71 -3.10 27.34 7.72
N VAL A 72 -1.87 27.76 7.38
CA VAL A 72 -0.61 27.06 7.66
C VAL A 72 0.45 28.09 8.06
N GLY A 73 1.11 27.89 9.17
CA GLY A 73 2.18 28.75 9.70
C GLY A 73 1.70 29.66 10.81
N ASP A 74 1.76 30.95 10.65
CA ASP A 74 1.32 31.93 11.66
C ASP A 74 -0.20 32.10 11.62
N VAL A 75 -0.89 31.11 12.15
CA VAL A 75 -2.35 31.10 12.28
C VAL A 75 -2.73 30.78 13.74
N ASP A 76 -3.71 31.51 14.28
CA ASP A 76 -4.27 31.30 15.61
C ASP A 76 -5.76 31.65 15.59
N GLY A 77 -6.49 31.21 16.60
CA GLY A 77 -7.92 31.47 16.73
C GLY A 77 -8.60 30.50 17.69
N ALA A 78 -9.90 30.69 17.85
CA ALA A 78 -10.75 29.73 18.57
C ALA A 78 -10.95 28.50 17.69
N ALA A 79 -10.94 27.31 18.29
CA ALA A 79 -11.22 26.04 17.64
C ALA A 79 -12.07 25.17 18.55
N SER A 80 -12.84 24.26 17.98
CA SER A 80 -13.62 23.26 18.74
C SER A 80 -12.68 22.22 19.37
N GLU A 81 -11.62 21.87 18.67
CA GLU A 81 -10.56 20.96 19.13
C GLU A 81 -9.19 21.62 18.96
N ILE A 82 -8.32 21.45 19.95
CA ILE A 82 -6.93 21.92 19.91
C ILE A 82 -6.03 20.70 20.11
N ILE A 83 -5.15 20.45 19.12
CA ILE A 83 -4.11 19.42 19.19
C ILE A 83 -2.78 20.16 19.42
N ASP A 84 -2.14 19.91 20.57
CA ASP A 84 -0.80 20.41 20.82
C ASP A 84 0.23 19.44 20.20
N ALA A 85 0.95 19.91 19.18
CA ALA A 85 1.98 19.18 18.47
C ALA A 85 3.40 19.62 18.87
N SER A 86 3.55 20.16 20.09
CA SER A 86 4.88 20.50 20.64
C SER A 86 5.81 19.28 20.57
N ASP A 87 7.05 19.50 20.16
CA ASP A 87 8.06 18.46 19.94
C ASP A 87 7.74 17.42 18.83
N CYS A 88 6.63 17.59 18.13
CA CYS A 88 6.21 16.73 17.04
C CYS A 88 6.41 17.37 15.66
N VAL A 89 6.58 16.52 14.67
CA VAL A 89 6.50 16.89 13.25
C VAL A 89 5.05 16.81 12.81
N VAL A 90 4.60 17.83 12.09
CA VAL A 90 3.30 17.88 11.43
C VAL A 90 3.54 17.83 9.93
N ALA A 91 3.12 16.74 9.29
CA ALA A 91 3.31 16.47 7.87
C ALA A 91 1.97 16.25 7.17
N PRO A 92 1.88 16.33 5.82
CA PRO A 92 0.74 15.80 5.10
C PRO A 92 0.55 14.31 5.41
N GLY A 93 -0.67 13.82 5.38
CA GLY A 93 -0.93 12.40 5.48
C GLY A 93 -0.20 11.60 4.40
N PHE A 94 0.37 10.46 4.77
CA PHE A 94 1.14 9.63 3.86
C PHE A 94 0.22 8.97 2.82
N ILE A 95 0.75 8.77 1.62
CA ILE A 95 0.05 8.15 0.50
C ILE A 95 0.82 6.89 0.10
N ASP A 96 0.18 5.74 0.24
CA ASP A 96 0.76 4.46 -0.18
C ASP A 96 0.41 4.20 -1.66
N PRO A 97 1.38 4.22 -2.58
CA PRO A 97 1.15 4.09 -4.01
C PRO A 97 0.90 2.64 -4.48
N HIS A 98 1.10 1.63 -3.63
CA HIS A 98 1.04 0.24 -4.05
C HIS A 98 0.48 -0.67 -2.96
N THR A 99 -0.80 -1.02 -3.08
CA THR A 99 -1.52 -1.88 -2.13
C THR A 99 -2.52 -2.81 -2.81
N HIS A 100 -2.92 -3.87 -2.09
CA HIS A 100 -3.83 -4.93 -2.52
C HIS A 100 -5.00 -5.12 -1.53
N TYR A 101 -5.52 -4.03 -0.99
CA TYR A 101 -6.66 -4.05 -0.05
C TYR A 101 -8.00 -4.29 -0.73
N ASP A 102 -8.03 -4.65 -2.01
CA ASP A 102 -9.24 -4.80 -2.83
C ASP A 102 -10.30 -5.68 -2.19
N ALA A 103 -9.90 -6.78 -1.56
CA ALA A 103 -10.80 -7.64 -0.79
C ALA A 103 -11.00 -7.12 0.64
N GLN A 104 -9.93 -6.66 1.28
CA GLN A 104 -9.93 -6.28 2.70
C GLN A 104 -10.89 -5.16 3.02
N ILE A 105 -11.11 -4.19 2.13
CA ILE A 105 -12.10 -3.12 2.31
C ILE A 105 -13.52 -3.64 2.54
N CYS A 106 -13.81 -4.91 2.21
CA CYS A 106 -15.12 -5.52 2.46
C CYS A 106 -15.37 -5.79 3.95
N TRP A 107 -14.32 -5.98 4.76
CA TRP A 107 -14.43 -6.30 6.19
C TRP A 107 -13.62 -5.35 7.10
N ASP A 108 -12.64 -4.64 6.56
CA ASP A 108 -11.80 -3.69 7.30
C ASP A 108 -11.72 -2.33 6.57
N GLY A 109 -12.68 -1.46 6.85
CA GLY A 109 -12.69 -0.10 6.30
C GLY A 109 -11.61 0.82 6.89
N ALA A 110 -10.89 0.38 7.93
CA ALA A 110 -9.73 1.11 8.45
C ALA A 110 -8.45 0.83 7.64
N VAL A 111 -8.47 -0.21 6.78
CA VAL A 111 -7.33 -0.56 5.90
C VAL A 111 -6.07 -0.77 6.73
N THR A 112 -6.21 -1.62 7.75
CA THR A 112 -5.08 -1.94 8.65
C THR A 112 -4.11 -2.93 7.99
N PRO A 113 -2.79 -2.84 8.26
CA PRO A 113 -2.17 -1.93 9.22
C PRO A 113 -1.70 -0.59 8.65
N SER A 114 -1.86 -0.29 7.33
CA SER A 114 -1.36 0.96 6.73
C SER A 114 -1.82 2.21 7.49
N SER A 115 -3.09 2.26 7.94
CA SER A 115 -3.62 3.40 8.71
C SER A 115 -2.90 3.64 10.04
N TRP A 116 -2.26 2.63 10.63
CA TRP A 116 -1.49 2.80 11.88
C TRP A 116 -0.17 3.54 11.66
N HIS A 117 0.32 3.56 10.42
CA HIS A 117 1.61 4.15 10.04
C HIS A 117 1.48 5.57 9.49
N GLY A 118 0.36 6.26 9.77
CA GLY A 118 0.11 7.62 9.30
C GLY A 118 -0.30 7.70 7.83
N VAL A 119 -0.63 6.56 7.20
CA VAL A 119 -1.19 6.53 5.85
C VAL A 119 -2.64 7.02 5.89
N THR A 120 -2.94 8.04 5.10
CA THR A 120 -4.27 8.62 4.96
C THR A 120 -4.92 8.34 3.62
N SER A 121 -4.14 7.84 2.66
CA SER A 121 -4.62 7.46 1.32
C SER A 121 -3.84 6.26 0.80
N VAL A 122 -4.52 5.33 0.13
CA VAL A 122 -3.93 4.16 -0.53
C VAL A 122 -4.32 4.10 -2.00
N VAL A 123 -3.43 3.58 -2.85
CA VAL A 123 -3.72 3.24 -4.25
C VAL A 123 -3.83 1.72 -4.37
N MET A 124 -4.99 1.23 -4.78
CA MET A 124 -5.34 -0.19 -4.88
C MET A 124 -5.51 -0.63 -6.34
N GLY A 125 -5.65 -1.94 -6.56
CA GLY A 125 -5.78 -2.51 -7.90
C GLY A 125 -4.45 -2.57 -8.65
N ASN A 126 -3.34 -2.74 -7.95
CA ASN A 126 -2.00 -2.88 -8.53
C ASN A 126 -1.80 -4.27 -9.18
N CYS A 127 -0.69 -4.47 -9.88
CA CYS A 127 -0.26 -5.72 -10.50
C CYS A 127 -1.27 -6.39 -11.45
N GLY A 128 -2.28 -5.65 -11.90
CA GLY A 128 -3.33 -6.20 -12.75
C GLY A 128 -4.30 -7.14 -12.03
N VAL A 129 -4.26 -7.19 -10.70
CA VAL A 129 -5.09 -8.05 -9.84
C VAL A 129 -6.16 -7.22 -9.13
N GLY A 130 -7.37 -7.75 -8.98
CA GLY A 130 -8.46 -7.09 -8.27
C GLY A 130 -9.80 -7.82 -8.45
N LEU A 131 -10.86 -7.23 -7.90
CA LEU A 131 -12.17 -7.85 -7.79
C LEU A 131 -13.24 -7.25 -8.71
N ALA A 132 -12.91 -6.29 -9.56
CA ALA A 132 -13.88 -5.64 -10.43
C ALA A 132 -13.30 -5.25 -11.80
N PRO A 133 -14.14 -5.39 -12.87
CA PRO A 133 -15.50 -5.89 -12.87
C PRO A 133 -15.57 -7.43 -12.70
N CYS A 134 -16.63 -7.96 -12.07
CA CYS A 134 -16.74 -9.39 -11.80
C CYS A 134 -18.18 -9.88 -11.90
N LYS A 135 -18.46 -10.75 -12.88
CA LYS A 135 -19.73 -11.45 -12.99
C LYS A 135 -19.85 -12.55 -11.94
N PRO A 136 -21.05 -12.94 -11.49
CA PRO A 136 -21.23 -14.02 -10.53
C PRO A 136 -20.49 -15.32 -10.90
N ALA A 137 -20.47 -15.69 -12.18
CA ALA A 137 -19.78 -16.89 -12.66
C ALA A 137 -18.25 -16.82 -12.60
N ALA A 138 -17.66 -15.63 -12.46
CA ALA A 138 -16.21 -15.42 -12.39
C ALA A 138 -15.68 -15.21 -10.95
N ARG A 139 -16.55 -15.18 -9.94
CA ARG A 139 -16.17 -14.88 -8.55
C ARG A 139 -15.17 -15.89 -7.99
N GLU A 140 -15.36 -17.17 -8.31
CA GLU A 140 -14.44 -18.24 -7.92
C GLU A 140 -13.04 -18.03 -8.51
N ILE A 141 -12.96 -17.68 -9.78
CA ILE A 141 -11.69 -17.38 -10.47
C ILE A 141 -11.00 -16.18 -9.79
N ALA A 142 -11.74 -15.10 -9.56
CA ALA A 142 -11.20 -13.89 -8.94
C ALA A 142 -10.66 -14.13 -7.52
N MET A 143 -11.36 -14.96 -6.71
CA MET A 143 -10.85 -15.33 -5.38
C MET A 143 -9.57 -16.17 -5.50
N HIS A 144 -9.51 -17.15 -6.40
CA HIS A 144 -8.30 -17.96 -6.57
C HIS A 144 -7.12 -17.17 -7.15
N ASP A 145 -7.36 -16.15 -7.97
CA ASP A 145 -6.30 -15.23 -8.41
C ASP A 145 -5.67 -14.53 -7.20
N LEU A 146 -6.47 -14.03 -6.25
CA LEU A 146 -5.97 -13.42 -5.01
C LEU A 146 -5.30 -14.43 -4.06
N VAL A 147 -5.82 -15.66 -3.98
CA VAL A 147 -5.16 -16.73 -3.20
C VAL A 147 -3.75 -16.98 -3.71
N ASN A 148 -3.60 -17.10 -5.02
CA ASN A 148 -2.35 -17.54 -5.61
C ASN A 148 -1.32 -16.41 -5.78
N VAL A 149 -1.76 -15.18 -6.00
CA VAL A 149 -0.87 -14.03 -6.21
C VAL A 149 -0.60 -13.31 -4.89
N GLU A 150 -1.66 -13.08 -4.08
CA GLU A 150 -1.57 -12.26 -2.87
C GLU A 150 -1.52 -13.09 -1.58
N SER A 151 -1.55 -14.41 -1.70
CA SER A 151 -1.52 -15.34 -0.55
C SER A 151 -2.59 -15.06 0.50
N ILE A 152 -3.78 -14.61 0.06
CA ILE A 152 -4.93 -14.42 0.95
C ILE A 152 -5.66 -15.77 1.06
N PRO A 153 -5.89 -16.32 2.25
CA PRO A 153 -6.56 -17.62 2.39
C PRO A 153 -7.96 -17.60 1.75
N TYR A 154 -8.30 -18.68 1.02
CA TYR A 154 -9.57 -18.78 0.30
C TYR A 154 -10.79 -18.59 1.20
N GLU A 155 -10.78 -19.20 2.39
CA GLU A 155 -11.86 -19.13 3.38
C GLU A 155 -12.07 -17.69 3.88
N VAL A 156 -11.01 -16.89 3.97
CA VAL A 156 -11.08 -15.46 4.33
C VAL A 156 -11.82 -14.69 3.23
N LEU A 157 -11.47 -14.91 1.97
CA LEU A 157 -12.12 -14.28 0.82
C LEU A 157 -13.59 -14.68 0.70
N GLN A 158 -13.88 -15.99 0.85
CA GLN A 158 -15.23 -16.54 0.76
C GLN A 158 -16.15 -15.96 1.83
N GLN A 159 -15.66 -15.75 3.05
CA GLN A 159 -16.44 -15.19 4.16
C GLN A 159 -16.48 -13.67 4.15
N GLY A 160 -15.39 -13.01 3.68
CA GLY A 160 -15.21 -11.58 3.79
C GLY A 160 -15.84 -10.77 2.65
N ILE A 161 -15.92 -11.34 1.43
CA ILE A 161 -16.38 -10.58 0.26
C ILE A 161 -17.89 -10.67 0.10
N SER A 162 -18.56 -9.52 0.11
CA SER A 162 -20.03 -9.43 0.00
C SER A 162 -20.56 -9.48 -1.42
N TRP A 163 -19.73 -9.22 -2.44
CA TRP A 163 -20.07 -9.25 -3.86
C TRP A 163 -21.32 -8.42 -4.25
N ASP A 164 -21.44 -7.20 -3.73
CA ASP A 164 -22.52 -6.27 -4.00
C ASP A 164 -22.25 -5.34 -5.20
N TRP A 165 -21.48 -5.85 -6.19
CA TRP A 165 -21.13 -5.21 -7.45
C TRP A 165 -20.94 -6.25 -8.57
N GLU A 166 -21.04 -5.80 -9.82
CA GLU A 166 -20.59 -6.52 -11.03
C GLU A 166 -19.66 -5.65 -11.87
N SER A 167 -19.95 -4.37 -12.02
CA SER A 167 -19.13 -3.43 -12.78
C SER A 167 -18.08 -2.75 -11.90
N PHE A 168 -17.07 -2.14 -12.53
CA PHE A 168 -16.05 -1.36 -11.81
C PHE A 168 -16.64 -0.10 -11.15
N PRO A 169 -17.53 0.70 -11.79
CA PRO A 169 -18.20 1.81 -11.11
C PRO A 169 -19.02 1.38 -9.88
N GLU A 170 -19.71 0.24 -9.94
CA GLU A 170 -20.45 -0.30 -8.79
C GLU A 170 -19.51 -0.69 -7.65
N TYR A 171 -18.33 -1.24 -7.97
CA TYR A 171 -17.31 -1.57 -6.97
C TYR A 171 -16.80 -0.31 -6.24
N LEU A 172 -16.51 0.77 -6.96
CA LEU A 172 -16.14 2.04 -6.33
C LEU A 172 -17.25 2.56 -5.39
N ASN A 173 -18.50 2.48 -5.82
CA ASN A 173 -19.64 2.87 -4.99
C ASN A 173 -19.82 1.90 -3.79
N ALA A 174 -19.53 0.62 -3.96
CA ALA A 174 -19.56 -0.36 -2.88
C ALA A 174 -18.46 -0.05 -1.85
N ALA A 175 -17.25 0.28 -2.28
CA ALA A 175 -16.17 0.71 -1.39
C ALA A 175 -16.55 1.97 -0.59
N GLU A 176 -17.21 2.94 -1.23
CA GLU A 176 -17.67 4.17 -0.57
C GLU A 176 -18.76 3.88 0.49
N ARG A 177 -19.73 2.99 0.19
CA ARG A 177 -20.76 2.58 1.16
C ARG A 177 -20.21 1.89 2.42
N ARG A 178 -18.96 1.39 2.39
CA ARG A 178 -18.30 0.79 3.55
C ARG A 178 -17.76 1.82 4.54
N ASN A 179 -17.88 3.10 4.20
CA ASN A 179 -17.44 4.22 5.04
C ASN A 179 -15.99 4.01 5.52
N PRO A 180 -15.00 4.07 4.63
CA PRO A 180 -13.61 3.84 5.00
C PRO A 180 -13.09 4.89 5.99
N SER A 181 -12.09 4.52 6.78
CA SER A 181 -11.43 5.48 7.69
C SER A 181 -10.33 6.28 6.99
N ILE A 182 -9.78 5.78 5.88
CA ILE A 182 -8.78 6.47 5.05
C ILE A 182 -9.27 6.55 3.59
N ASN A 183 -8.63 7.41 2.80
CA ASN A 183 -9.04 7.62 1.41
C ASN A 183 -8.55 6.47 0.51
N LEU A 184 -9.38 6.10 -0.45
CA LEU A 184 -9.16 4.99 -1.37
C LEU A 184 -9.07 5.49 -2.80
N ALA A 185 -7.92 5.32 -3.45
CA ALA A 185 -7.75 5.53 -4.89
C ALA A 185 -7.62 4.17 -5.59
N PHE A 186 -8.16 4.03 -6.80
CA PHE A 186 -8.19 2.76 -7.51
C PHE A 186 -7.57 2.86 -8.89
N LEU A 187 -6.75 1.89 -9.25
CA LEU A 187 -6.42 1.54 -10.62
C LEU A 187 -7.45 0.54 -11.16
N ALA A 188 -7.63 0.49 -12.46
CA ALA A 188 -8.43 -0.53 -13.13
C ALA A 188 -7.50 -1.71 -13.51
N PRO A 189 -7.54 -2.84 -12.76
CA PRO A 189 -6.64 -3.97 -12.98
C PRO A 189 -7.09 -4.80 -14.18
N LEU A 190 -6.21 -5.08 -15.15
CA LEU A 190 -6.60 -5.70 -16.43
C LEU A 190 -7.12 -7.13 -16.33
N THR A 191 -6.74 -7.93 -15.34
CA THR A 191 -7.20 -9.31 -15.17
C THR A 191 -8.73 -9.40 -15.08
N PRO A 192 -9.42 -8.71 -14.15
CA PRO A 192 -10.88 -8.74 -14.07
C PRO A 192 -11.57 -8.27 -15.34
N PHE A 193 -11.04 -7.26 -16.04
CA PHE A 193 -11.63 -6.77 -17.29
C PHE A 193 -11.59 -7.81 -18.40
N ARG A 194 -10.48 -8.56 -18.49
CA ARG A 194 -10.34 -9.66 -19.45
C ARG A 194 -11.26 -10.84 -19.09
N HIS A 195 -11.33 -11.22 -17.81
CA HIS A 195 -12.28 -12.23 -17.33
C HIS A 195 -13.75 -11.85 -17.61
N PHE A 196 -14.10 -10.59 -17.40
CA PHE A 196 -15.46 -10.10 -17.61
C PHE A 196 -15.94 -10.24 -19.06
N VAL A 197 -15.03 -10.07 -20.03
CA VAL A 197 -15.35 -10.11 -21.47
C VAL A 197 -15.15 -11.49 -22.07
N MET A 198 -14.09 -12.20 -21.71
CA MET A 198 -13.62 -13.43 -22.36
C MET A 198 -13.90 -14.69 -21.52
N GLY A 199 -14.24 -14.54 -20.22
CA GLY A 199 -14.33 -15.68 -19.31
C GLY A 199 -12.98 -16.38 -19.11
N GLU A 200 -13.00 -17.70 -18.97
CA GLU A 200 -11.79 -18.50 -18.73
C GLU A 200 -10.78 -18.46 -19.90
N GLU A 201 -11.22 -18.27 -21.13
CA GLU A 201 -10.33 -18.18 -22.28
C GLU A 201 -9.32 -17.01 -22.18
N SER A 202 -9.62 -16.04 -21.33
CA SER A 202 -8.72 -14.90 -21.06
C SER A 202 -7.36 -15.31 -20.50
N MET A 203 -7.27 -16.50 -19.89
CA MET A 203 -6.03 -17.07 -19.33
C MET A 203 -5.23 -17.90 -20.35
N ASP A 204 -5.77 -18.14 -21.55
CA ASP A 204 -5.15 -19.03 -22.55
C ASP A 204 -4.70 -18.31 -23.81
N ARG A 205 -5.32 -17.19 -24.15
CA ARG A 205 -5.10 -16.51 -25.42
C ARG A 205 -5.20 -14.99 -25.35
N ALA A 206 -4.66 -14.33 -26.34
CA ALA A 206 -4.91 -12.92 -26.60
C ALA A 206 -6.38 -12.68 -26.97
N ALA A 207 -6.86 -11.44 -26.72
CA ALA A 207 -8.20 -11.03 -27.09
C ALA A 207 -8.33 -10.79 -28.60
N THR A 208 -9.50 -11.12 -29.15
CA THR A 208 -9.88 -10.74 -30.52
C THR A 208 -10.13 -9.24 -30.62
N VAL A 209 -10.18 -8.70 -31.84
CA VAL A 209 -10.46 -7.27 -32.09
C VAL A 209 -11.78 -6.81 -31.43
N SER A 210 -12.82 -7.65 -31.46
CA SER A 210 -14.09 -7.33 -30.83
C SER A 210 -14.03 -7.36 -29.31
N GLU A 211 -13.27 -8.27 -28.73
CA GLU A 211 -13.02 -8.34 -27.27
C GLU A 211 -12.18 -7.15 -26.79
N ILE A 212 -11.14 -6.79 -27.54
CA ILE A 212 -10.34 -5.58 -27.27
C ILE A 212 -11.25 -4.34 -27.21
N ALA A 213 -12.12 -4.17 -28.21
CA ALA A 213 -13.05 -3.04 -28.23
C ALA A 213 -13.98 -3.01 -27.00
N ARG A 214 -14.48 -4.17 -26.56
CA ARG A 214 -15.33 -4.29 -25.38
C ARG A 214 -14.57 -3.98 -24.08
N ILE A 215 -13.37 -4.54 -23.91
CA ILE A 215 -12.51 -4.27 -22.73
C ILE A 215 -12.16 -2.78 -22.69
N ARG A 216 -11.79 -2.20 -23.82
CA ARG A 216 -11.49 -0.78 -23.94
C ARG A 216 -12.66 0.12 -23.51
N ASN A 217 -13.90 -0.23 -23.88
CA ASN A 217 -15.09 0.52 -23.45
C ASN A 217 -15.25 0.45 -21.92
N LEU A 218 -15.10 -0.73 -21.32
CA LEU A 218 -15.16 -0.91 -19.86
C LEU A 218 -14.05 -0.13 -19.15
N LEU A 219 -12.83 -0.10 -19.69
CA LEU A 219 -11.74 0.73 -19.15
C LEU A 219 -12.05 2.23 -19.26
N SER A 220 -12.68 2.65 -20.37
CA SER A 220 -13.15 4.03 -20.53
C SER A 220 -14.20 4.39 -19.47
N GLU A 221 -15.15 3.52 -19.20
CA GLU A 221 -16.15 3.67 -18.13
C GLU A 221 -15.50 3.72 -16.74
N ALA A 222 -14.48 2.87 -16.49
CA ALA A 222 -13.73 2.90 -15.24
C ALA A 222 -13.00 4.24 -15.03
N MET A 223 -12.38 4.77 -16.09
CA MET A 223 -11.73 6.08 -16.04
C MET A 223 -12.74 7.22 -15.81
N ASP A 224 -13.94 7.14 -16.42
CA ASP A 224 -15.01 8.13 -16.19
C ASP A 224 -15.57 8.04 -14.77
N ALA A 225 -15.62 6.83 -14.20
CA ALA A 225 -16.01 6.60 -12.81
C ALA A 225 -14.98 7.11 -11.80
N GLY A 226 -13.76 7.43 -12.23
CA GLY A 226 -12.73 8.05 -11.40
C GLY A 226 -11.52 7.17 -11.10
N ALA A 227 -11.27 6.11 -11.88
CA ALA A 227 -10.04 5.35 -11.76
C ALA A 227 -8.80 6.25 -12.00
N PHE A 228 -7.72 6.02 -11.24
CA PHE A 228 -6.47 6.75 -11.37
C PHE A 228 -5.53 6.18 -12.43
N GLY A 229 -5.99 5.19 -13.20
CA GLY A 229 -5.23 4.58 -14.26
C GLY A 229 -5.56 3.11 -14.44
N ILE A 230 -4.63 2.38 -15.04
CA ILE A 230 -4.72 0.93 -15.27
C ILE A 230 -3.52 0.22 -14.69
N SER A 231 -3.67 -1.07 -14.38
CA SER A 231 -2.56 -1.91 -13.95
C SER A 231 -2.51 -3.24 -14.70
N SER A 232 -1.31 -3.84 -14.76
CA SER A 232 -1.07 -5.11 -15.43
C SER A 232 0.12 -5.85 -14.82
N THR A 233 0.37 -7.09 -15.26
CA THR A 233 1.58 -7.84 -14.95
C THR A 233 2.04 -8.68 -16.13
N ILE A 234 3.35 -8.91 -16.24
CA ILE A 234 3.96 -9.91 -17.11
C ILE A 234 4.84 -10.90 -16.35
N LEU A 235 4.78 -10.87 -15.00
CA LEU A 235 5.61 -11.74 -14.17
C LEU A 235 5.19 -13.19 -14.29
N ASN A 236 6.16 -14.08 -14.51
CA ASN A 236 5.91 -15.51 -14.67
C ASN A 236 5.32 -16.16 -13.40
N GLN A 237 5.67 -15.66 -12.23
CA GLN A 237 5.18 -16.11 -10.93
C GLN A 237 3.75 -15.69 -10.61
N HIS A 238 3.18 -14.70 -11.33
CA HIS A 238 1.78 -14.33 -11.18
C HIS A 238 0.89 -15.36 -11.88
N LEU A 239 0.65 -16.45 -11.20
CA LEU A 239 -0.25 -17.52 -11.60
C LEU A 239 -1.57 -17.35 -10.84
N GLY A 240 -2.69 -17.47 -11.56
CA GLY A 240 -4.02 -17.33 -11.00
C GLY A 240 -4.72 -18.69 -10.84
N PHE A 241 -6.02 -18.69 -11.10
CA PHE A 241 -6.90 -19.87 -11.01
C PHE A 241 -6.30 -21.09 -11.70
N ALA A 242 -6.34 -22.22 -11.00
CA ALA A 242 -5.82 -23.52 -11.46
C ALA A 242 -4.34 -23.51 -11.91
N GLY A 243 -3.52 -22.57 -11.40
CA GLY A 243 -2.10 -22.45 -11.77
C GLY A 243 -1.87 -21.91 -13.18
N ARG A 244 -2.91 -21.39 -13.83
CA ARG A 244 -2.81 -20.75 -15.15
C ARG A 244 -2.25 -19.33 -15.00
N PRO A 245 -1.67 -18.73 -16.06
CA PRO A 245 -1.27 -17.33 -16.02
C PRO A 245 -2.43 -16.42 -15.63
N LEU A 246 -2.18 -15.34 -14.85
CA LEU A 246 -3.17 -14.27 -14.72
C LEU A 246 -3.61 -13.79 -16.09
N ALA A 247 -4.90 -13.49 -16.25
CA ALA A 247 -5.46 -13.17 -17.56
C ALA A 247 -4.75 -11.98 -18.25
N CYS A 248 -4.30 -10.97 -17.52
CA CYS A 248 -3.60 -9.82 -18.10
C CYS A 248 -2.23 -10.19 -18.69
N ARG A 249 -1.59 -11.29 -18.25
CA ARG A 249 -0.32 -11.78 -18.83
C ARG A 249 -0.48 -12.30 -20.25
N MET A 250 -1.69 -12.67 -20.65
CA MET A 250 -2.00 -13.14 -22.00
C MET A 250 -2.35 -12.01 -22.97
N ALA A 251 -2.28 -10.75 -22.50
CA ALA A 251 -2.51 -9.61 -23.38
C ALA A 251 -1.36 -9.43 -24.37
N SER A 252 -1.71 -9.30 -25.64
CA SER A 252 -0.74 -8.96 -26.70
C SER A 252 -0.34 -7.48 -26.64
N ASP A 253 0.76 -7.12 -27.30
CA ASP A 253 1.20 -5.72 -27.42
C ASP A 253 0.08 -4.84 -28.00
N ALA A 254 -0.66 -5.34 -28.99
CA ALA A 254 -1.79 -4.62 -29.58
C ALA A 254 -2.93 -4.36 -28.58
N GLU A 255 -3.17 -5.28 -27.65
CA GLU A 255 -4.10 -5.08 -26.55
C GLU A 255 -3.58 -4.01 -25.59
N LEU A 256 -2.35 -4.15 -25.10
CA LEU A 256 -1.72 -3.20 -24.19
C LEU A 256 -1.70 -1.78 -24.76
N GLU A 257 -1.32 -1.65 -26.05
CA GLU A 257 -1.37 -0.37 -26.75
C GLU A 257 -2.78 0.21 -26.80
N SER A 258 -3.78 -0.60 -27.15
CA SER A 258 -5.18 -0.18 -27.25
C SER A 258 -5.73 0.28 -25.90
N TYR A 259 -5.40 -0.43 -24.81
CA TYR A 259 -5.83 -0.08 -23.46
C TYR A 259 -5.13 1.18 -22.94
N ALA A 260 -3.83 1.31 -23.18
CA ALA A 260 -3.06 2.52 -22.82
C ALA A 260 -3.59 3.77 -23.53
N ARG A 261 -4.07 3.66 -24.78
CA ARG A 261 -4.69 4.77 -25.52
C ARG A 261 -5.95 5.33 -24.84
N VAL A 262 -6.66 4.55 -24.01
CA VAL A 262 -7.79 5.06 -23.23
C VAL A 262 -7.34 6.18 -22.29
N LEU A 263 -6.18 6.05 -21.65
CA LEU A 263 -5.65 7.09 -20.76
C LEU A 263 -5.27 8.35 -21.54
N ASN A 264 -4.73 8.20 -22.77
CA ASN A 264 -4.43 9.32 -23.65
C ASN A 264 -5.71 10.09 -24.00
N GLU A 265 -6.77 9.39 -24.41
CA GLU A 265 -8.06 9.98 -24.78
C GLU A 265 -8.74 10.69 -23.60
N LYS A 266 -8.60 10.13 -22.38
CA LYS A 266 -9.12 10.76 -21.17
C LYS A 266 -8.23 11.89 -20.64
N GLY A 267 -6.97 11.99 -21.09
CA GLY A 267 -6.01 13.02 -20.66
C GLY A 267 -5.62 12.90 -19.18
N LYS A 268 -5.85 11.75 -18.52
CA LYS A 268 -5.60 11.51 -17.10
C LYS A 268 -5.19 10.07 -16.80
N GLY A 269 -4.73 9.85 -15.55
CA GLY A 269 -4.34 8.53 -15.04
C GLY A 269 -2.85 8.21 -15.22
N ALA A 270 -2.44 7.10 -14.66
CA ALA A 270 -1.10 6.51 -14.75
C ALA A 270 -1.21 5.02 -15.08
N ILE A 271 -0.11 4.39 -15.48
CA ILE A 271 -0.03 2.95 -15.68
C ILE A 271 0.91 2.36 -14.64
N GLU A 272 0.48 1.30 -13.97
CA GLU A 272 1.32 0.45 -13.13
C GLU A 272 1.50 -0.90 -13.79
N ILE A 273 2.72 -1.46 -13.77
CA ILE A 273 2.97 -2.80 -14.32
C ILE A 273 4.00 -3.57 -13.48
N ALA A 274 3.63 -4.78 -13.07
CA ALA A 274 4.58 -5.74 -12.53
C ALA A 274 5.39 -6.34 -13.69
N LEU A 275 6.65 -5.88 -13.85
CA LEU A 275 7.38 -5.98 -15.11
C LEU A 275 8.60 -6.87 -15.06
N THR A 276 9.50 -6.70 -14.06
CA THR A 276 10.82 -7.32 -14.08
C THR A 276 10.74 -8.82 -13.79
N ARG A 277 10.70 -9.65 -14.83
CA ARG A 277 10.65 -11.14 -14.74
C ARG A 277 11.78 -11.70 -13.86
N GLN A 278 12.96 -11.14 -13.98
CA GLN A 278 14.04 -11.28 -13.01
C GLN A 278 14.14 -9.97 -12.23
N ILE A 279 13.82 -10.01 -10.96
CA ILE A 279 13.74 -8.83 -10.10
C ILE A 279 14.94 -7.90 -10.36
N SER A 280 14.65 -6.62 -10.60
CA SER A 280 15.61 -5.54 -10.85
C SER A 280 16.43 -5.66 -12.14
N VAL A 281 16.12 -6.62 -13.03
CA VAL A 281 16.77 -6.74 -14.34
C VAL A 281 15.78 -6.37 -15.42
N LEU A 282 16.07 -5.34 -16.19
CA LEU A 282 15.27 -4.88 -17.32
C LEU A 282 15.84 -5.44 -18.64
N ASP A 283 15.17 -6.43 -19.23
CA ASP A 283 15.53 -6.95 -20.55
C ASP A 283 15.01 -6.05 -21.70
N ASP A 284 15.27 -6.40 -22.96
CA ASP A 284 14.88 -5.57 -24.11
C ASP A 284 13.36 -5.65 -24.36
N ASP A 285 12.73 -6.80 -24.14
CA ASP A 285 11.28 -6.95 -24.31
C ASP A 285 10.55 -6.09 -23.28
N GLN A 286 11.00 -6.10 -22.04
CA GLN A 286 10.43 -5.29 -20.96
C GLN A 286 10.62 -3.78 -21.21
N TYR A 287 11.79 -3.39 -21.73
CA TYR A 287 12.03 -2.00 -22.15
C TYR A 287 11.04 -1.58 -23.25
N ASN A 288 10.83 -2.44 -24.26
CA ASN A 288 9.90 -2.17 -25.35
C ASN A 288 8.44 -2.07 -24.87
N ILE A 289 8.03 -2.87 -23.87
CA ILE A 289 6.71 -2.77 -23.24
C ILE A 289 6.55 -1.41 -22.53
N LEU A 290 7.54 -0.96 -21.76
CA LEU A 290 7.50 0.36 -21.13
C LEU A 290 7.39 1.49 -22.16
N GLU A 291 8.16 1.39 -23.23
CA GLU A 291 8.14 2.37 -24.30
C GLU A 291 6.78 2.40 -25.02
N LEU A 292 6.21 1.23 -25.32
CA LEU A 292 4.89 1.08 -25.92
C LEU A 292 3.80 1.72 -25.03
N LEU A 293 3.78 1.39 -23.74
CA LEU A 293 2.80 1.93 -22.80
C LEU A 293 2.92 3.45 -22.67
N LEU A 294 4.15 3.96 -22.55
CA LEU A 294 4.42 5.40 -22.45
C LEU A 294 4.01 6.15 -23.72
N ASN A 295 4.34 5.59 -24.90
CA ASN A 295 3.99 6.19 -26.21
C ASN A 295 2.47 6.19 -26.44
N ALA A 296 1.80 5.09 -26.14
CA ALA A 296 0.36 4.94 -26.39
C ALA A 296 -0.47 5.79 -25.43
N SER A 297 -0.08 5.84 -24.15
CA SER A 297 -0.85 6.57 -23.13
C SER A 297 -0.52 8.07 -23.08
N GLY A 298 0.73 8.46 -23.38
CA GLY A 298 1.24 9.80 -23.07
C GLY A 298 1.16 10.13 -21.58
N ARG A 299 1.11 9.11 -20.69
CA ARG A 299 0.91 9.24 -19.25
C ARG A 299 2.05 8.61 -18.47
N PRO A 300 2.25 8.98 -17.20
CA PRO A 300 3.27 8.34 -16.36
C PRO A 300 3.09 6.82 -16.30
N VAL A 301 4.21 6.10 -16.29
CA VAL A 301 4.24 4.63 -16.13
C VAL A 301 5.13 4.29 -14.95
N THR A 302 4.64 3.48 -14.02
CA THR A 302 5.45 2.92 -12.95
C THR A 302 5.55 1.40 -13.10
N PHE A 303 6.67 0.85 -12.66
CA PHE A 303 6.86 -0.60 -12.68
C PHE A 303 7.50 -1.13 -11.41
N ILE A 304 7.19 -2.36 -11.08
CA ILE A 304 7.83 -3.13 -10.02
C ILE A 304 8.69 -4.25 -10.60
N ALA A 305 9.70 -4.73 -9.90
CA ALA A 305 10.28 -4.22 -8.67
C ALA A 305 11.74 -3.83 -8.91
N LEU A 306 12.18 -2.79 -8.22
CA LEU A 306 13.58 -2.36 -8.21
C LEU A 306 14.13 -2.59 -6.81
N PHE A 307 14.73 -3.77 -6.57
CA PHE A 307 15.29 -4.18 -5.29
C PHE A 307 16.80 -4.39 -5.40
N ASP A 308 17.52 -3.98 -4.37
CA ASP A 308 18.93 -4.33 -4.24
C ASP A 308 19.09 -5.84 -4.01
N ARG A 309 20.01 -6.47 -4.76
CA ARG A 309 20.25 -7.92 -4.70
C ARG A 309 21.73 -8.22 -4.76
N ASP A 310 22.17 -9.23 -4.00
CA ASP A 310 23.59 -9.58 -3.89
C ASP A 310 24.08 -10.41 -5.07
N ASP A 311 23.24 -11.31 -5.55
CA ASP A 311 23.58 -12.26 -6.61
C ASP A 311 23.81 -11.58 -7.97
N ILE A 312 23.21 -10.40 -8.19
CA ILE A 312 23.45 -9.52 -9.34
C ILE A 312 23.63 -8.09 -8.83
N SER A 313 24.78 -7.81 -8.29
CA SER A 313 25.05 -6.58 -7.51
C SER A 313 24.83 -5.26 -8.27
N GLU A 314 24.94 -5.28 -9.60
CA GLU A 314 24.75 -4.08 -10.44
C GLU A 314 23.37 -4.01 -11.12
N ALA A 315 22.48 -4.98 -10.86
CA ALA A 315 21.17 -5.08 -11.54
C ALA A 315 20.38 -3.76 -11.48
N VAL A 316 20.32 -3.11 -10.31
CA VAL A 316 19.62 -1.83 -10.15
C VAL A 316 20.26 -0.73 -10.98
N ARG A 317 21.59 -0.57 -10.92
CA ARG A 317 22.29 0.47 -11.67
C ARG A 317 22.19 0.28 -13.17
N ASP A 318 22.27 -0.97 -13.65
CA ASP A 318 22.14 -1.30 -15.06
C ASP A 318 20.72 -1.04 -15.54
N THR A 319 19.71 -1.41 -14.76
CA THR A 319 18.30 -1.11 -15.04
C THR A 319 18.03 0.38 -15.08
N LEU A 320 18.50 1.16 -14.10
CA LEU A 320 18.35 2.61 -14.10
C LEU A 320 19.05 3.27 -15.31
N ARG A 321 20.24 2.80 -15.67
CA ARG A 321 20.98 3.29 -16.84
C ARG A 321 20.22 2.99 -18.13
N LYS A 322 19.73 1.76 -18.29
CA LYS A 322 18.96 1.34 -19.46
C LYS A 322 17.63 2.10 -19.56
N CYS A 323 16.94 2.25 -18.45
CA CYS A 323 15.63 2.91 -18.38
C CYS A 323 15.70 4.46 -18.43
N ALA A 324 16.88 5.07 -18.27
CA ALA A 324 17.04 6.52 -18.15
C ALA A 324 16.33 7.34 -19.25
N PRO A 325 16.33 6.95 -20.57
CA PRO A 325 15.59 7.68 -21.60
C PRO A 325 14.07 7.70 -21.36
N LEU A 326 13.50 6.60 -20.86
CA LEU A 326 12.07 6.48 -20.56
C LEU A 326 11.72 7.22 -19.25
N MET A 327 12.63 7.17 -18.26
CA MET A 327 12.47 7.90 -16.99
C MET A 327 12.41 9.42 -17.21
N ALA A 328 13.21 9.95 -18.15
CA ALA A 328 13.13 11.36 -18.55
C ALA A 328 11.77 11.76 -19.17
N ARG A 329 10.95 10.79 -19.58
CA ARG A 329 9.63 10.96 -20.18
C ARG A 329 8.48 10.58 -19.25
N GLY A 330 8.76 10.16 -18.00
CA GLY A 330 7.73 9.88 -17.00
C GLY A 330 7.63 8.43 -16.54
N VAL A 331 8.56 7.55 -16.93
CA VAL A 331 8.67 6.22 -16.32
C VAL A 331 9.34 6.34 -14.95
N ARG A 332 8.79 5.69 -13.92
CA ARG A 332 9.35 5.65 -12.57
C ARG A 332 9.29 4.23 -12.00
N PRO A 333 10.42 3.57 -11.72
CA PRO A 333 10.41 2.30 -11.02
C PRO A 333 10.01 2.47 -9.56
N GLN A 334 9.45 1.42 -8.95
CA GLN A 334 9.12 1.38 -7.53
C GLN A 334 10.12 0.53 -6.75
N THR A 335 10.38 0.94 -5.51
CA THR A 335 11.17 0.19 -4.53
C THR A 335 10.52 0.20 -3.16
N SER A 336 10.66 -0.90 -2.41
CA SER A 336 10.41 -0.92 -0.96
C SER A 336 11.67 -0.42 -0.24
N PRO A 337 11.55 0.42 0.79
CA PRO A 337 12.68 0.84 1.61
C PRO A 337 13.08 -0.19 2.68
N LEU A 338 12.25 -1.24 2.87
CA LEU A 338 12.53 -2.31 3.83
C LEU A 338 13.38 -3.43 3.19
N PRO A 339 14.15 -4.14 4.00
CA PRO A 339 14.60 -5.48 3.61
C PRO A 339 13.38 -6.37 3.34
N LEU A 340 13.31 -7.00 2.18
CA LEU A 340 12.25 -7.96 1.89
C LEU A 340 12.48 -9.21 2.73
N THR A 341 11.77 -9.29 3.85
CA THR A 341 11.88 -10.36 4.83
C THR A 341 10.60 -11.18 4.84
N ARG A 342 10.72 -12.48 4.62
CA ARG A 342 9.60 -13.43 4.64
C ARG A 342 9.77 -14.46 5.73
N GLU A 343 8.66 -14.96 6.22
CA GLU A 343 8.66 -16.13 7.11
C GLU A 343 8.88 -17.41 6.30
N VAL A 344 9.57 -18.35 6.91
CA VAL A 344 9.82 -19.68 6.37
C VAL A 344 9.32 -20.70 7.36
N ASP A 345 8.21 -21.34 7.03
CA ASP A 345 7.63 -22.46 7.73
C ASP A 345 8.19 -23.78 7.17
N MET A 346 8.81 -24.58 8.02
CA MET A 346 9.43 -25.83 7.61
C MET A 346 8.43 -26.99 7.45
N ARG A 347 7.18 -26.81 7.89
CA ARG A 347 6.06 -27.71 7.58
C ARG A 347 5.51 -27.46 6.17
N SER A 348 5.59 -26.19 5.71
CA SER A 348 5.21 -25.76 4.37
C SER A 348 6.38 -25.03 3.70
N PRO A 349 7.49 -25.69 3.36
CA PRO A 349 8.73 -25.05 2.94
C PRO A 349 8.65 -24.53 1.49
N PHE A 350 7.61 -23.77 1.17
CA PHE A 350 7.33 -23.23 -0.17
C PHE A 350 8.48 -22.38 -0.71
N SER A 351 9.17 -21.67 0.17
CA SER A 351 10.35 -20.86 -0.20
C SER A 351 11.44 -21.66 -0.91
N PHE A 352 11.48 -22.97 -0.72
CA PHE A 352 12.47 -23.88 -1.32
C PHE A 352 11.90 -24.72 -2.48
N ALA A 353 10.66 -24.46 -2.91
CA ALA A 353 10.00 -25.25 -3.95
C ALA A 353 10.75 -25.28 -5.30
N ALA A 354 11.57 -24.26 -5.59
CA ALA A 354 12.37 -24.22 -6.79
C ALA A 354 13.61 -25.12 -6.79
N PHE A 355 13.99 -25.67 -5.63
CA PHE A 355 15.14 -26.55 -5.49
C PHE A 355 14.76 -28.00 -5.80
N PRO A 356 15.47 -28.69 -6.72
CA PRO A 356 15.18 -30.08 -7.03
C PRO A 356 15.22 -31.02 -5.82
N SER A 357 16.16 -30.82 -4.89
CA SER A 357 16.26 -31.64 -3.67
C SER A 357 15.00 -31.57 -2.80
N TRP A 358 14.31 -30.43 -2.79
CA TRP A 358 13.14 -30.17 -1.94
C TRP A 358 11.83 -30.72 -2.51
N GLN A 359 11.77 -31.12 -3.78
CA GLN A 359 10.53 -31.57 -4.44
C GLN A 359 9.87 -32.75 -3.74
N ARG A 360 10.65 -33.66 -3.12
CA ARG A 360 10.11 -34.79 -2.38
C ARG A 360 9.32 -34.43 -1.11
N LEU A 361 9.56 -33.24 -0.55
CA LEU A 361 8.82 -32.73 0.61
C LEU A 361 7.38 -32.30 0.26
N PHE A 362 7.12 -32.04 -1.01
CA PHE A 362 5.79 -31.66 -1.50
C PHE A 362 4.95 -32.87 -1.92
N GLN A 363 5.57 -34.05 -2.09
CA GLN A 363 4.90 -35.29 -2.45
C GLN A 363 4.26 -35.96 -1.23
N ASP A 364 5.00 -36.06 -0.11
CA ASP A 364 4.48 -36.57 1.16
C ASP A 364 4.67 -35.49 2.25
N LYS A 365 3.55 -34.85 2.63
CA LYS A 365 3.52 -33.79 3.63
C LYS A 365 3.37 -34.29 5.06
N SER A 366 3.44 -35.61 5.30
CA SER A 366 3.41 -36.11 6.66
C SER A 366 4.66 -35.67 7.44
N LYS A 367 4.48 -35.31 8.70
CA LYS A 367 5.59 -34.85 9.57
C LYS A 367 6.72 -35.88 9.66
N ALA A 368 6.37 -37.17 9.68
CA ALA A 368 7.34 -38.26 9.71
C ALA A 368 8.19 -38.31 8.43
N ALA A 369 7.57 -38.21 7.26
CA ALA A 369 8.30 -38.18 5.97
C ALA A 369 9.20 -36.97 5.86
N GLN A 370 8.72 -35.76 6.24
CA GLN A 370 9.52 -34.54 6.22
C GLN A 370 10.74 -34.65 7.16
N LYS A 371 10.57 -35.17 8.40
CA LYS A 371 11.69 -35.44 9.31
C LYS A 371 12.72 -36.40 8.70
N ALA A 372 12.26 -37.49 8.09
CA ALA A 372 13.16 -38.44 7.43
C ALA A 372 13.99 -37.77 6.32
N VAL A 373 13.38 -36.87 5.54
CA VAL A 373 14.10 -36.08 4.51
C VAL A 373 15.12 -35.16 5.14
N TYR A 374 14.76 -34.39 6.18
CA TYR A 374 15.69 -33.45 6.84
C TYR A 374 16.85 -34.15 7.57
N GLN A 375 16.68 -35.40 7.94
CA GLN A 375 17.75 -36.25 8.52
C GLN A 375 18.64 -36.92 7.45
N ASP A 376 18.17 -37.00 6.20
CA ASP A 376 18.87 -37.71 5.14
C ASP A 376 20.13 -36.94 4.69
N GLN A 377 21.31 -37.53 4.85
CA GLN A 377 22.59 -36.94 4.49
C GLN A 377 22.67 -36.62 2.98
N ALA A 378 22.11 -37.47 2.13
CA ALA A 378 22.11 -37.23 0.68
C ALA A 378 21.29 -35.99 0.32
N PHE A 379 20.18 -35.71 1.02
CA PHE A 379 19.42 -34.49 0.87
C PHE A 379 20.25 -33.27 1.29
N ARG A 380 20.91 -33.33 2.43
CA ARG A 380 21.73 -32.23 2.95
C ARG A 380 22.87 -31.90 1.99
N ASP A 381 23.55 -32.91 1.44
CA ASP A 381 24.65 -32.75 0.50
C ASP A 381 24.17 -32.17 -0.83
N GLN A 382 23.05 -32.65 -1.35
CA GLN A 382 22.45 -32.11 -2.57
C GLN A 382 22.02 -30.66 -2.39
N PHE A 383 21.40 -30.32 -1.25
CA PHE A 383 21.00 -28.94 -0.95
C PHE A 383 22.21 -28.00 -0.84
N ARG A 384 23.34 -28.43 -0.24
CA ARG A 384 24.60 -27.66 -0.23
C ARG A 384 25.11 -27.38 -1.65
N GLU A 385 25.05 -28.35 -2.55
CA GLU A 385 25.47 -28.14 -3.94
C GLU A 385 24.53 -27.18 -4.68
N GLU A 386 23.23 -27.26 -4.43
CA GLU A 386 22.26 -26.35 -5.02
C GLU A 386 22.44 -24.90 -4.56
N LEU A 387 22.84 -24.67 -3.30
CA LEU A 387 23.12 -23.35 -2.73
C LEU A 387 24.39 -22.68 -3.28
N LYS A 388 25.27 -23.43 -3.97
CA LYS A 388 26.45 -22.85 -4.65
C LYS A 388 26.11 -22.06 -5.93
N LYS A 389 24.90 -22.22 -6.45
CA LYS A 389 24.42 -21.45 -7.61
C LYS A 389 24.10 -20.01 -7.16
N PRO A 390 24.17 -19.03 -8.07
CA PRO A 390 23.79 -17.65 -7.75
C PRO A 390 22.26 -17.56 -7.56
N ILE A 391 21.85 -17.71 -6.32
CA ILE A 391 20.47 -17.64 -5.87
C ILE A 391 20.41 -16.81 -4.59
N SER A 392 19.28 -16.16 -4.37
CA SER A 392 19.04 -15.31 -3.18
C SER A 392 18.96 -16.10 -1.87
N PHE A 393 19.22 -17.41 -1.89
CA PHE A 393 19.20 -18.31 -0.74
C PHE A 393 20.63 -18.72 -0.36
N GLY A 394 20.84 -19.06 0.93
CA GLY A 394 22.12 -19.62 1.39
C GLY A 394 23.03 -18.60 2.10
N ASN A 395 22.61 -17.34 2.23
CA ASN A 395 23.27 -16.43 3.15
C ASN A 395 22.69 -16.61 4.56
N TRP A 396 23.31 -17.46 5.37
CA TRP A 396 22.86 -17.82 6.71
C TRP A 396 22.93 -16.67 7.73
N GLU A 397 23.65 -15.58 7.43
CA GLU A 397 23.65 -14.33 8.21
C GLU A 397 22.30 -13.62 8.14
N ARG A 398 21.44 -13.99 7.18
CA ARG A 398 20.13 -13.38 6.92
C ARG A 398 18.96 -14.30 7.25
N VAL A 399 19.23 -15.49 7.76
CA VAL A 399 18.23 -16.44 8.23
C VAL A 399 18.22 -16.39 9.75
N THR A 400 17.14 -15.88 10.32
CA THR A 400 17.01 -15.66 11.77
C THR A 400 15.92 -16.56 12.33
N LEU A 401 16.13 -17.13 13.52
CA LEU A 401 15.10 -17.86 14.24
C LEU A 401 14.03 -16.87 14.71
N HIS A 402 12.81 -17.01 14.20
CA HIS A 402 11.72 -16.09 14.46
C HIS A 402 10.85 -16.52 15.64
N GLU A 403 10.27 -17.72 15.58
CA GLU A 403 9.42 -18.29 16.62
C GLU A 403 9.87 -19.70 16.94
N VAL A 404 10.10 -19.96 18.21
CA VAL A 404 10.61 -21.23 18.72
C VAL A 404 9.63 -21.78 19.74
N LYS A 405 9.24 -23.05 19.60
CA LYS A 405 8.32 -23.73 20.53
C LYS A 405 9.07 -24.45 21.66
N SER A 406 10.21 -25.04 21.35
CA SER A 406 11.04 -25.76 22.34
C SER A 406 11.68 -24.79 23.33
N SER A 407 11.58 -25.08 24.63
CA SER A 407 12.24 -24.32 25.70
C SER A 407 13.75 -24.28 25.53
N ASP A 408 14.33 -25.35 25.01
CA ASP A 408 15.79 -25.50 24.88
C ASP A 408 16.36 -24.61 23.77
N LEU A 409 15.54 -24.25 22.77
CA LEU A 409 15.93 -23.39 21.69
C LEU A 409 15.57 -21.90 21.93
N LYS A 410 14.78 -21.58 22.96
CA LYS A 410 14.42 -20.17 23.29
C LYS A 410 15.61 -19.21 23.38
N PRO A 411 16.79 -19.60 23.91
CA PRO A 411 17.97 -18.73 23.94
C PRO A 411 18.51 -18.35 22.55
N TYR A 412 18.13 -19.09 21.51
CA TYR A 412 18.55 -18.80 20.13
C TYR A 412 17.56 -17.92 19.37
N GLU A 413 16.37 -17.66 19.90
CA GLU A 413 15.36 -16.81 19.26
C GLU A 413 15.93 -15.40 18.98
N GLY A 414 15.80 -14.95 17.73
CA GLY A 414 16.38 -13.70 17.25
C GLY A 414 17.85 -13.77 16.80
N ARG A 415 18.52 -14.93 16.94
CA ARG A 415 19.89 -15.12 16.42
C ARG A 415 19.86 -15.64 14.99
N THR A 416 20.91 -15.34 14.23
CA THR A 416 21.05 -15.87 12.87
C THR A 416 21.53 -17.33 12.89
N VAL A 417 21.18 -18.07 11.82
CA VAL A 417 21.70 -19.45 11.63
C VAL A 417 23.23 -19.42 11.54
N ALA A 418 23.82 -18.38 10.93
CA ALA A 418 25.28 -18.23 10.86
C ALA A 418 25.93 -18.09 12.24
N ASP A 419 25.36 -17.27 13.14
CA ASP A 419 25.89 -17.09 14.50
C ASP A 419 25.86 -18.39 15.30
N ILE A 420 24.79 -19.17 15.13
CA ILE A 420 24.63 -20.47 15.82
C ILE A 420 25.59 -21.50 15.22
N ALA A 421 25.68 -21.59 13.90
CA ALA A 421 26.58 -22.47 13.17
C ALA A 421 28.04 -22.23 13.61
N HIS A 422 28.45 -20.96 13.66
CA HIS A 422 29.80 -20.58 14.12
C HIS A 422 30.06 -20.99 15.58
N ALA A 423 29.07 -20.77 16.47
CA ALA A 423 29.19 -21.14 17.89
C ALA A 423 29.27 -22.65 18.10
N GLU A 424 28.62 -23.44 17.25
CA GLU A 424 28.57 -24.91 17.33
C GLU A 424 29.64 -25.59 16.47
N GLY A 425 30.39 -24.86 15.66
CA GLY A 425 31.40 -25.41 14.75
C GLY A 425 30.80 -26.29 13.64
N LYS A 426 29.57 -25.96 13.20
CA LYS A 426 28.81 -26.64 12.14
C LYS A 426 28.71 -25.78 10.89
N ASP A 427 28.34 -26.39 9.76
CA ASP A 427 27.93 -25.62 8.59
C ASP A 427 26.46 -25.12 8.70
N GLY A 428 26.11 -24.13 7.87
CA GLY A 428 24.80 -23.51 7.95
C GLY A 428 23.64 -24.45 7.55
N VAL A 429 23.84 -25.37 6.59
CA VAL A 429 22.79 -26.33 6.20
C VAL A 429 22.47 -27.29 7.33
N ASP A 430 23.53 -27.86 7.95
CA ASP A 430 23.31 -28.75 9.09
C ASP A 430 22.66 -28.01 10.25
N THR A 431 23.14 -26.82 10.59
CA THR A 431 22.56 -26.01 11.68
C THR A 431 21.09 -25.70 11.42
N PHE A 432 20.74 -25.25 10.22
CA PHE A 432 19.36 -24.91 9.84
C PHE A 432 18.41 -26.13 9.98
N LEU A 433 18.84 -27.28 9.46
CA LEU A 433 18.02 -28.49 9.50
C LEU A 433 18.00 -29.16 10.89
N ASP A 434 19.10 -29.10 11.64
CA ASP A 434 19.16 -29.61 13.02
C ASP A 434 18.24 -28.80 13.95
N LEU A 435 18.23 -27.48 13.86
CA LEU A 435 17.32 -26.60 14.60
C LEU A 435 15.86 -26.91 14.25
N THR A 436 15.56 -27.09 12.97
CA THR A 436 14.23 -27.48 12.49
C THR A 436 13.77 -28.80 13.12
N LEU A 437 14.65 -29.82 13.15
CA LEU A 437 14.35 -31.12 13.75
C LEU A 437 14.22 -31.05 15.27
N ALA A 438 15.05 -30.22 15.92
CA ALA A 438 15.03 -30.07 17.38
C ALA A 438 13.75 -29.38 17.90
N ASP A 439 13.12 -28.53 17.09
CA ASP A 439 11.83 -27.90 17.40
C ASP A 439 10.63 -28.67 16.81
N ASP A 440 10.79 -29.92 16.48
CA ASP A 440 9.74 -30.77 15.94
C ASP A 440 9.08 -30.24 14.66
N LEU A 441 9.84 -29.53 13.82
CA LEU A 441 9.41 -28.80 12.60
C LEU A 441 8.44 -27.63 12.88
N GLU A 442 8.28 -27.19 14.12
CA GLU A 442 7.43 -26.05 14.48
C GLU A 442 8.19 -24.72 14.50
N LEU A 443 9.53 -24.76 14.34
CA LEU A 443 10.39 -23.59 14.25
C LEU A 443 10.08 -22.79 12.98
N GLU A 444 9.88 -21.49 13.16
CA GLU A 444 9.77 -20.54 12.06
C GLU A 444 11.05 -19.70 11.96
N PHE A 445 11.51 -19.53 10.73
CA PHE A 445 12.61 -18.62 10.43
C PHE A 445 12.09 -17.37 9.71
N THR A 446 12.80 -16.27 9.82
CA THR A 446 12.70 -15.17 8.87
C THR A 446 13.91 -15.16 7.95
N MET A 447 13.68 -14.83 6.68
CA MET A 447 14.73 -14.78 5.66
C MET A 447 14.66 -13.45 4.91
N ALA A 448 15.68 -12.63 5.07
CA ALA A 448 15.82 -11.38 4.33
C ALA A 448 16.51 -11.64 2.97
N THR A 449 15.78 -11.43 1.86
CA THR A 449 16.24 -11.80 0.51
C THR A 449 16.78 -10.63 -0.30
N PHE A 450 16.15 -9.46 -0.21
CA PHE A 450 16.50 -8.26 -0.97
C PHE A 450 16.64 -7.04 -0.07
N ASN A 451 17.22 -5.96 -0.59
CA ASN A 451 17.38 -4.66 0.09
C ASN A 451 18.21 -4.73 1.39
N ASN A 452 19.19 -5.63 1.43
CA ASN A 452 19.97 -5.90 2.65
C ASN A 452 21.28 -5.10 2.76
N ARG A 453 21.65 -4.30 1.74
CA ARG A 453 22.88 -3.49 1.73
C ARG A 453 22.53 -2.02 1.94
N PRO A 454 22.73 -1.47 3.16
CA PRO A 454 22.30 -0.10 3.49
C PRO A 454 22.84 0.97 2.55
N GLU A 455 24.11 0.86 2.12
CA GLU A 455 24.74 1.83 1.23
C GLU A 455 24.09 1.84 -0.15
N ARG A 456 23.73 0.65 -0.67
CA ARG A 456 23.02 0.51 -1.95
C ARG A 456 21.59 1.02 -1.85
N MET A 457 20.92 0.71 -0.75
CA MET A 457 19.58 1.23 -0.51
C MET A 457 19.58 2.75 -0.37
N ALA A 458 20.57 3.34 0.29
CA ALA A 458 20.72 4.79 0.36
C ALA A 458 20.86 5.42 -1.04
N GLU A 459 21.64 4.81 -1.96
CA GLU A 459 21.73 5.27 -3.36
C GLU A 459 20.35 5.22 -4.06
N ILE A 460 19.61 4.12 -3.91
CA ILE A 460 18.29 3.92 -4.51
C ILE A 460 17.28 4.94 -3.97
N LEU A 461 17.23 5.09 -2.65
CA LEU A 461 16.27 5.99 -1.99
C LEU A 461 16.55 7.47 -2.25
N ASN A 462 17.81 7.84 -2.52
CA ASN A 462 18.19 9.22 -2.90
C ASN A 462 17.95 9.56 -4.37
N ASP A 463 17.65 8.58 -5.24
CA ASP A 463 17.31 8.89 -6.63
C ASP A 463 15.87 9.40 -6.73
N PRO A 464 15.64 10.69 -7.06
CA PRO A 464 14.30 11.28 -7.08
C PRO A 464 13.40 10.72 -8.20
N ARG A 465 13.97 9.95 -9.11
CA ARG A 465 13.23 9.33 -10.21
C ARG A 465 12.60 8.00 -9.81
N ILE A 466 12.95 7.45 -8.66
CA ILE A 466 12.38 6.20 -8.12
C ILE A 466 11.19 6.56 -7.23
N LEU A 467 10.11 5.83 -7.29
CA LEU A 467 8.96 5.96 -6.38
C LEU A 467 9.18 5.06 -5.17
N ILE A 468 9.19 5.65 -3.98
CA ILE A 468 9.24 4.89 -2.71
C ILE A 468 7.81 4.47 -2.37
N GLY A 469 7.62 3.19 -2.18
CA GLY A 469 6.32 2.58 -1.91
C GLY A 469 6.49 1.07 -1.86
N LEU A 470 5.65 0.33 -2.59
CA LEU A 470 5.69 -1.11 -2.64
C LEU A 470 5.63 -1.73 -1.23
N GLY A 471 4.70 -1.17 -0.44
CA GLY A 471 4.37 -1.70 0.87
C GLY A 471 3.52 -2.96 0.80
N ASP A 472 3.00 -3.29 -0.39
CA ASP A 472 2.16 -4.45 -0.68
C ASP A 472 1.08 -4.70 0.38
N GLY A 473 0.55 -3.61 0.96
CA GLY A 473 -0.45 -3.70 2.00
C GLY A 473 -1.68 -4.48 1.52
N GLY A 474 -2.05 -5.52 2.26
CA GLY A 474 -3.14 -6.44 1.88
C GLY A 474 -2.70 -7.63 1.04
N ALA A 475 -1.45 -7.67 0.56
CA ALA A 475 -0.84 -8.80 -0.12
C ALA A 475 0.00 -9.66 0.83
N HIS A 476 0.25 -10.91 0.44
CA HIS A 476 1.17 -11.84 1.11
C HIS A 476 0.94 -11.97 2.62
N VAL A 477 -0.32 -11.85 3.03
CA VAL A 477 -0.75 -11.60 4.41
C VAL A 477 -0.32 -12.67 5.41
N ASP A 478 -0.01 -13.88 4.97
CA ASP A 478 0.45 -14.99 5.82
C ASP A 478 1.98 -15.10 5.95
N MET A 479 2.76 -14.33 5.15
CA MET A 479 4.21 -14.46 5.05
C MET A 479 4.98 -13.18 5.41
N LEU A 480 4.43 -12.00 5.09
CA LEU A 480 5.12 -10.72 5.30
C LEU A 480 4.13 -9.56 5.50
N CYS A 481 4.65 -8.43 5.95
CA CYS A 481 3.90 -7.19 6.05
C CYS A 481 4.85 -6.01 5.90
N ASP A 482 4.90 -5.39 4.72
CA ASP A 482 5.72 -4.22 4.44
C ASP A 482 4.94 -2.89 4.52
N SER A 483 3.66 -2.94 4.91
CA SER A 483 2.80 -1.74 5.07
C SER A 483 3.34 -0.70 6.07
N GLY A 484 4.32 -1.10 6.90
CA GLY A 484 5.02 -0.23 7.85
C GLY A 484 6.11 0.65 7.22
N TYR A 485 6.30 0.59 5.91
CA TYR A 485 7.39 1.30 5.24
C TYR A 485 7.42 2.82 5.48
N PRO A 486 6.29 3.55 5.64
CA PRO A 486 6.36 5.00 5.85
C PRO A 486 7.07 5.36 7.16
N THR A 487 6.72 4.68 8.25
CA THR A 487 7.39 4.89 9.55
C THR A 487 8.81 4.36 9.55
N TYR A 488 9.10 3.29 8.77
CA TYR A 488 10.46 2.79 8.56
C TYR A 488 11.35 3.79 7.82
N VAL A 489 10.84 4.48 6.79
CA VAL A 489 11.58 5.55 6.11
C VAL A 489 12.00 6.63 7.10
N LEU A 490 11.07 7.09 7.92
CA LEU A 490 11.33 8.19 8.86
C LEU A 490 12.22 7.74 10.04
N GLY A 491 12.01 6.53 10.55
CA GLY A 491 12.82 5.98 11.63
C GLY A 491 14.22 5.58 11.19
N THR A 492 14.30 4.71 10.20
CA THR A 492 15.57 4.10 9.80
C THR A 492 16.34 4.98 8.83
N TRP A 493 15.75 5.43 7.72
CA TRP A 493 16.50 6.13 6.67
C TRP A 493 16.71 7.62 6.96
N VAL A 494 15.78 8.27 7.68
CA VAL A 494 15.94 9.67 8.09
C VAL A 494 16.73 9.74 9.41
N ARG A 495 16.17 9.20 10.53
CA ARG A 495 16.73 9.40 11.87
C ARG A 495 18.02 8.59 12.11
N GLU A 496 18.01 7.28 11.84
CA GLU A 496 19.13 6.40 12.24
C GLU A 496 20.29 6.40 11.25
N LYS A 497 19.98 6.34 9.95
CA LYS A 497 20.99 6.26 8.89
C LYS A 497 21.39 7.61 8.33
N ASN A 498 20.58 8.67 8.53
CA ASN A 498 20.77 10.00 7.94
C ASN A 498 20.98 9.95 6.42
N ALA A 499 20.32 8.98 5.75
CA ALA A 499 20.42 8.80 4.32
C ALA A 499 19.49 9.77 3.55
N LEU A 500 18.38 10.16 4.16
CA LEU A 500 17.45 11.18 3.68
C LEU A 500 17.31 12.31 4.70
N THR A 501 17.07 13.53 4.26
CA THR A 501 16.61 14.58 5.17
C THR A 501 15.15 14.32 5.57
N LEU A 502 14.70 14.94 6.65
CA LEU A 502 13.30 14.81 7.11
C LEU A 502 12.33 15.31 6.03
N GLU A 503 12.64 16.45 5.42
CA GLU A 503 11.82 17.06 4.37
C GLU A 503 11.73 16.17 3.14
N GLU A 504 12.85 15.57 2.72
CA GLU A 504 12.88 14.64 1.60
C GLU A 504 12.12 13.35 1.93
N GLY A 505 12.31 12.76 3.11
CA GLY A 505 11.55 11.60 3.56
C GLY A 505 10.04 11.84 3.52
N VAL A 506 9.57 12.95 4.06
CA VAL A 506 8.15 13.33 4.02
C VAL A 506 7.68 13.58 2.59
N ARG A 507 8.45 14.30 1.75
CA ARG A 507 8.11 14.55 0.34
C ARG A 507 7.89 13.24 -0.43
N ARG A 508 8.78 12.25 -0.21
CA ARG A 508 8.73 10.93 -0.88
C ARG A 508 7.50 10.11 -0.47
N LEU A 509 6.98 10.33 0.72
CA LEU A 509 5.79 9.66 1.25
C LEU A 509 4.47 10.41 0.97
N THR A 510 4.52 11.62 0.44
CA THR A 510 3.33 12.49 0.33
C THR A 510 3.14 13.07 -1.07
N SER A 511 3.79 14.19 -1.39
CA SER A 511 3.57 14.88 -2.67
C SER A 511 4.14 14.12 -3.86
N ASP A 512 5.14 13.27 -3.67
CA ASP A 512 5.74 12.49 -4.75
C ASP A 512 4.75 11.45 -5.33
N PRO A 513 4.14 10.55 -4.53
CA PRO A 513 3.08 9.66 -5.00
C PRO A 513 1.82 10.42 -5.44
N ALA A 514 1.42 11.51 -4.75
CA ALA A 514 0.29 12.34 -5.17
C ALA A 514 0.47 12.90 -6.58
N ASN A 515 1.65 13.47 -6.86
CA ASN A 515 1.96 14.03 -8.17
C ASN A 515 2.00 12.94 -9.26
N PHE A 516 2.55 11.75 -8.93
CA PHE A 516 2.65 10.65 -9.90
C PHE A 516 1.27 10.17 -10.36
N PHE A 517 0.35 9.93 -9.44
CA PHE A 517 -1.00 9.46 -9.74
C PHE A 517 -1.97 10.60 -10.10
N GLY A 518 -1.57 11.87 -9.98
CA GLY A 518 -2.42 13.01 -10.27
C GLY A 518 -3.48 13.28 -9.20
N ILE A 519 -3.21 12.91 -7.96
CA ILE A 519 -4.01 13.27 -6.79
C ILE A 519 -3.72 14.73 -6.45
N LYS A 520 -4.67 15.65 -6.71
CA LYS A 520 -4.40 17.10 -6.76
C LYS A 520 -4.64 17.82 -5.44
N ASP A 521 -5.51 17.30 -4.61
CA ASP A 521 -6.08 18.01 -3.45
C ASP A 521 -5.47 17.63 -2.11
N ARG A 522 -4.37 16.83 -2.10
CA ARG A 522 -3.69 16.34 -0.89
C ARG A 522 -2.20 16.10 -1.11
N GLY A 523 -1.48 15.60 -0.10
CA GLY A 523 -0.05 15.35 -0.13
C GLY A 523 0.81 16.60 0.15
N ARG A 524 0.19 17.73 0.53
CA ARG A 524 0.88 18.96 0.97
C ARG A 524 0.11 19.68 2.06
N LEU A 525 0.82 20.35 2.97
CA LEU A 525 0.21 21.26 3.93
C LEU A 525 0.02 22.63 3.25
N GLN A 526 -1.11 22.80 2.61
CA GLN A 526 -1.44 24.03 1.87
C GLN A 526 -2.91 24.39 2.07
N SER A 527 -3.18 25.70 2.26
CA SER A 527 -4.55 26.19 2.37
C SER A 527 -5.40 25.83 1.16
N GLY A 528 -6.62 25.35 1.41
CA GLY A 528 -7.59 24.88 0.40
C GLY A 528 -7.52 23.39 0.09
N LEU A 529 -6.44 22.70 0.42
CA LEU A 529 -6.32 21.24 0.25
C LEU A 529 -7.07 20.49 1.34
N ALA A 530 -7.30 19.20 1.13
CA ALA A 530 -7.86 18.30 2.12
C ALA A 530 -6.99 18.27 3.39
N ALA A 531 -7.63 18.22 4.53
CA ALA A 531 -6.94 18.16 5.80
C ALA A 531 -6.56 16.71 6.16
N ASP A 532 -5.68 16.14 5.33
CA ASP A 532 -5.00 14.88 5.57
C ASP A 532 -3.64 15.20 6.21
N VAL A 533 -3.48 14.87 7.48
CA VAL A 533 -2.31 15.26 8.29
C VAL A 533 -1.85 14.08 9.14
N THR A 534 -0.54 13.87 9.17
CA THR A 534 0.11 12.93 10.11
C THR A 534 0.98 13.72 11.06
N ILE A 535 0.78 13.49 12.37
CA ILE A 535 1.59 14.08 13.46
C ILE A 535 2.40 12.94 14.08
N PHE A 536 3.70 13.12 14.19
CA PHE A 536 4.57 12.08 14.73
C PHE A 536 5.74 12.65 15.54
N ASP A 537 6.19 11.88 16.52
CA ASP A 537 7.40 12.16 17.29
C ASP A 537 8.64 11.76 16.46
N PRO A 538 9.48 12.72 16.04
CA PRO A 538 10.67 12.43 15.23
C PRO A 538 11.72 11.59 15.96
N THR A 539 11.68 11.53 17.29
CA THR A 539 12.65 10.80 18.10
C THR A 539 12.31 9.32 18.25
N THR A 540 11.03 8.97 18.11
CA THR A 540 10.53 7.61 18.33
C THR A 540 9.92 6.98 17.10
N ILE A 541 9.57 7.76 16.05
CA ILE A 541 8.94 7.25 14.83
C ILE A 541 9.70 6.05 14.26
N GLY A 542 8.98 4.98 13.94
CA GLY A 542 9.55 3.78 13.37
C GLY A 542 8.54 2.65 13.23
N SER A 543 8.97 1.58 12.58
CA SER A 543 8.28 0.30 12.55
C SER A 543 9.24 -0.80 12.97
N SER A 544 8.70 -1.91 13.44
CA SER A 544 9.49 -3.11 13.66
C SER A 544 9.95 -3.68 12.32
N ASN A 545 11.12 -4.30 12.29
CA ASN A 545 11.55 -5.15 11.16
C ASN A 545 10.92 -6.55 11.26
N ARG A 546 10.14 -6.79 12.32
CA ARG A 546 9.52 -8.07 12.65
C ARG A 546 8.02 -7.87 12.71
N GLY A 547 7.28 -8.62 11.88
CA GLY A 547 5.82 -8.68 11.93
C GLY A 547 5.32 -9.39 13.19
N GLU A 548 4.07 -9.11 13.55
CA GLU A 548 3.31 -9.84 14.56
C GLU A 548 2.21 -10.65 13.89
N ARG A 549 2.04 -11.91 14.31
CA ARG A 549 0.94 -12.73 13.82
C ARG A 549 -0.35 -12.39 14.56
N ARG A 550 -1.42 -12.11 13.82
CA ARG A 550 -2.78 -11.90 14.34
C ARG A 550 -3.76 -12.85 13.66
N HIS A 551 -4.85 -13.14 14.37
CA HIS A 551 -5.96 -13.97 13.89
C HIS A 551 -7.24 -13.12 13.82
N ASP A 552 -7.20 -12.06 13.03
CA ASP A 552 -8.23 -11.03 12.95
C ASP A 552 -8.85 -10.88 11.55
N LEU A 553 -8.49 -11.76 10.61
CA LEU A 553 -9.18 -11.87 9.33
C LEU A 553 -10.52 -12.61 9.47
N PRO A 554 -11.46 -12.48 8.50
CA PRO A 554 -12.71 -13.23 8.46
C PRO A 554 -12.51 -14.72 8.76
N GLY A 555 -13.39 -15.30 9.59
CA GLY A 555 -13.28 -16.68 10.03
C GLY A 555 -12.11 -16.96 11.01
N GLY A 556 -11.45 -15.94 11.55
CA GLY A 556 -10.27 -16.11 12.41
C GLY A 556 -9.00 -16.43 11.62
N GLY A 557 -8.97 -16.10 10.32
CA GLY A 557 -7.79 -16.26 9.47
C GLY A 557 -6.59 -15.48 10.02
N LYS A 558 -5.40 -16.07 9.86
CA LYS A 558 -4.13 -15.45 10.31
C LYS A 558 -3.61 -14.43 9.30
N ARG A 559 -2.95 -13.39 9.81
CA ARG A 559 -2.10 -12.50 9.01
C ARG A 559 -0.91 -12.00 9.81
N MET A 560 0.10 -11.55 9.08
CA MET A 560 1.19 -10.75 9.62
C MET A 560 0.80 -9.28 9.65
N VAL A 561 1.11 -8.59 10.72
CA VAL A 561 0.97 -7.13 10.83
C VAL A 561 2.25 -6.52 11.38
N MET A 562 2.51 -5.29 11.02
CA MET A 562 3.65 -4.52 11.53
C MET A 562 3.12 -3.40 12.41
N PRO A 563 3.42 -3.39 13.72
CA PRO A 563 3.05 -2.29 14.61
C PRO A 563 3.81 -1.01 14.28
N SER A 564 3.13 0.12 14.39
CA SER A 564 3.75 1.44 14.30
C SER A 564 4.24 1.93 15.66
N LYS A 565 5.20 2.85 15.65
CA LYS A 565 5.70 3.55 16.80
C LYS A 565 5.88 5.03 16.48
N GLY A 566 5.56 5.92 17.42
CA GLY A 566 5.78 7.35 17.29
C GLY A 566 4.82 8.09 16.36
N VAL A 567 3.76 7.44 15.86
CA VAL A 567 2.63 8.13 15.21
C VAL A 567 1.68 8.59 16.33
N GLU A 568 1.55 9.92 16.49
CA GLU A 568 0.72 10.52 17.53
C GLU A 568 -0.72 10.68 17.04
N TYR A 569 -0.90 11.20 15.81
CA TYR A 569 -2.20 11.36 15.17
C TYR A 569 -2.14 11.09 13.67
N ALA A 570 -3.17 10.44 13.13
CA ALA A 570 -3.53 10.51 11.73
C ALA A 570 -4.90 11.19 11.61
N ILE A 571 -4.96 12.21 10.76
CA ILE A 571 -6.15 13.02 10.48
C ILE A 571 -6.49 12.84 9.01
N VAL A 572 -7.72 12.45 8.72
CA VAL A 572 -8.23 12.21 7.36
C VAL A 572 -9.40 13.13 7.12
N ASN A 573 -9.33 13.94 6.06
CA ASN A 573 -10.38 14.91 5.73
C ASN A 573 -10.83 15.76 6.94
N GLY A 574 -9.90 16.06 7.87
CA GLY A 574 -10.10 16.89 9.03
C GLY A 574 -10.57 16.16 10.30
N GLU A 575 -10.79 14.86 10.26
CA GLU A 575 -11.18 14.06 11.44
C GLU A 575 -10.02 13.16 11.89
N VAL A 576 -9.82 13.06 13.20
CA VAL A 576 -8.80 12.16 13.79
C VAL A 576 -9.25 10.72 13.65
N THR A 577 -8.52 9.92 12.85
CA THR A 577 -8.80 8.50 12.61
C THR A 577 -7.92 7.56 13.43
N TYR A 578 -6.75 8.04 13.86
CA TYR A 578 -5.79 7.27 14.66
C TYR A 578 -5.11 8.16 15.69
N THR A 579 -4.84 7.59 16.88
CA THR A 579 -4.02 8.18 17.96
C THR A 579 -3.10 7.13 18.55
N THR A 580 -2.26 7.49 19.52
CA THR A 580 -1.43 6.53 20.28
C THR A 580 -2.24 5.44 20.99
N ALA A 581 -3.54 5.68 21.24
CA ALA A 581 -4.46 4.68 21.79
C ALA A 581 -5.02 3.72 20.72
N GLY A 582 -4.73 3.95 19.44
CA GLY A 582 -5.21 3.17 18.30
C GLY A 582 -6.24 3.91 17.45
N LEU A 583 -7.00 3.14 16.65
CA LEU A 583 -8.06 3.68 15.80
C LEU A 583 -9.20 4.29 16.62
N THR A 584 -9.63 5.50 16.24
CA THR A 584 -10.73 6.21 16.92
C THR A 584 -12.11 5.67 16.53
N GLY A 585 -12.20 4.97 15.40
CA GLY A 585 -13.46 4.54 14.81
C GLY A 585 -14.06 5.56 13.84
N ALA A 586 -13.45 6.74 13.65
CA ALA A 586 -13.89 7.73 12.67
C ALA A 586 -13.88 7.16 11.24
N LYS A 587 -14.88 7.53 10.44
CA LYS A 587 -15.13 7.07 9.08
C LYS A 587 -15.00 8.24 8.10
N ALA A 588 -13.86 8.90 8.12
CA ALA A 588 -13.63 10.15 7.42
C ALA A 588 -13.07 9.97 6.00
N GLY A 589 -12.66 8.76 5.64
CA GLY A 589 -12.14 8.47 4.32
C GLY A 589 -13.20 8.49 3.22
N THR A 590 -12.76 8.71 2.00
CA THR A 590 -13.61 8.74 0.80
C THR A 590 -12.98 7.96 -0.34
N VAL A 591 -13.79 7.53 -1.31
CA VAL A 591 -13.26 7.04 -2.59
C VAL A 591 -12.86 8.25 -3.43
N LEU A 592 -11.56 8.38 -3.66
CA LEU A 592 -11.01 9.44 -4.50
C LEU A 592 -11.38 9.20 -5.97
N ARG A 593 -11.58 10.29 -6.71
CA ARG A 593 -11.89 10.24 -8.14
C ARG A 593 -10.87 11.10 -8.91
N SER A 594 -10.28 10.50 -9.99
CA SER A 594 -9.27 11.17 -10.82
C SER A 594 -9.84 12.29 -11.70
#